data_c91e1deee86760b1edd618ffa103033d
#
_entry.id   c91e1deee86760b1edd618ffa103033d
#
_cell.length_a   1.000
_cell.length_b   1.000
_cell.length_c   1.000
_cell.angle_alpha   90.00
_cell.angle_beta   90.00
_cell.angle_gamma   90.00
#
_symmetry.space_group_name_H-M   'P 1'
#
loop_
_entity.id
_entity.type
_entity.pdbx_description
1 polymer ?
#
loop_
_entity_poly.entity_id
_entity_poly.type
_entity_poly.pdbx_seq_one_letter_code
_entity_poly.pdbx_strand_id
1 'polypeptide(L)'
;MSTFYQKPFLKLLDFTTDELTALLQLAAKLKADKKNGKEKQKLVGKNIALIFEKDSTRTRCSFEVAAYDQGARVTYLGSSGSQIGHKESIKDTARVLGRMFDGIQYRGYGQEIVETLAEYSGVPVWNGLTDEFHPTQLLADLLTMQEHLPGKAFNEMTLVYSGDARNNMGNSMLEAAALTGLDLRLVAPKACWPQAALVTECSAMAKKNGGAITLTEDIASGVKGADFIYTDVWVSMGEPKEKWAERIALLRDYQVNSQMMALTGNPQVKFLHCLPAFHDDETTLGRKMAEEYSLHGGMEVTDEVFESAASIVFDEAENRMHTIKAVMVATLSK
;
A
#
# COMPACT_ATOMS: atom_id res chain seq x y z
N MET A 1 11.88 -13.84 -22.90
CA MET A 1 10.72 -13.91 -21.98
C MET A 1 10.89 -12.79 -20.98
N SER A 2 9.80 -12.10 -20.62
CA SER A 2 9.85 -11.09 -19.55
C SER A 2 10.37 -11.76 -18.28
N THR A 3 11.27 -11.12 -17.54
CA THR A 3 11.78 -11.59 -16.25
C THR A 3 10.65 -11.76 -15.21
N PHE A 4 9.49 -11.14 -15.47
CA PHE A 4 8.31 -11.18 -14.61
C PHE A 4 7.31 -12.31 -14.94
N TYR A 5 7.39 -12.92 -16.11
CA TYR A 5 6.38 -13.92 -16.52
C TYR A 5 6.26 -15.05 -15.49
N GLN A 6 5.06 -15.27 -14.98
CA GLN A 6 4.72 -16.23 -13.92
C GLN A 6 5.32 -15.91 -12.52
N LYS A 7 5.99 -14.77 -12.34
CA LYS A 7 6.54 -14.37 -11.03
C LYS A 7 5.40 -13.90 -10.10
N PRO A 8 5.30 -14.41 -8.86
CA PRO A 8 4.35 -13.88 -7.90
C PRO A 8 4.76 -12.48 -7.42
N PHE A 9 3.79 -11.70 -6.90
CA PHE A 9 4.01 -10.38 -6.33
C PHE A 9 3.52 -10.36 -4.88
N LEU A 10 4.34 -10.81 -3.93
CA LEU A 10 3.95 -11.05 -2.55
C LEU A 10 4.44 -9.96 -1.60
N LYS A 11 5.65 -9.45 -1.80
CA LYS A 11 6.26 -8.31 -1.10
C LYS A 11 7.29 -7.64 -2.01
N LEU A 12 7.69 -6.41 -1.67
CA LEU A 12 8.61 -5.66 -2.54
C LEU A 12 10.01 -6.26 -2.56
N LEU A 13 10.51 -6.79 -1.44
CA LEU A 13 11.84 -7.41 -1.38
C LEU A 13 12.00 -8.69 -2.21
N ASP A 14 10.93 -9.24 -2.77
CA ASP A 14 11.01 -10.32 -3.77
C ASP A 14 11.52 -9.82 -5.13
N PHE A 15 11.72 -8.50 -5.28
CA PHE A 15 12.13 -7.84 -6.51
C PHE A 15 13.45 -7.09 -6.31
N THR A 16 14.16 -6.92 -7.40
CA THR A 16 15.33 -6.01 -7.44
C THR A 16 14.89 -4.56 -7.69
N THR A 17 15.79 -3.60 -7.43
CA THR A 17 15.58 -2.18 -7.76
C THR A 17 15.24 -1.98 -9.25
N ASP A 18 15.92 -2.69 -10.14
CA ASP A 18 15.67 -2.61 -11.58
C ASP A 18 14.28 -3.15 -11.96
N GLU A 19 13.88 -4.27 -11.36
CA GLU A 19 12.54 -4.82 -11.56
C GLU A 19 11.45 -3.89 -11.04
N LEU A 20 11.63 -3.30 -9.85
CA LEU A 20 10.70 -2.31 -9.29
C LEU A 20 10.59 -1.10 -10.22
N THR A 21 11.72 -0.58 -10.70
CA THR A 21 11.76 0.54 -11.66
C THR A 21 11.04 0.20 -12.96
N ALA A 22 11.23 -1.01 -13.49
CA ALA A 22 10.56 -1.46 -14.70
C ALA A 22 9.03 -1.56 -14.52
N LEU A 23 8.55 -2.01 -13.35
CA LEU A 23 7.12 -2.04 -13.03
C LEU A 23 6.53 -0.63 -12.96
N LEU A 24 7.22 0.33 -12.33
CA LEU A 24 6.78 1.73 -12.25
C LEU A 24 6.73 2.37 -13.64
N GLN A 25 7.74 2.15 -14.48
CA GLN A 25 7.76 2.63 -15.87
C GLN A 25 6.62 2.04 -16.70
N LEU A 26 6.34 0.74 -16.51
CA LEU A 26 5.21 0.08 -17.19
C LEU A 26 3.88 0.66 -16.73
N ALA A 27 3.73 0.93 -15.42
CA ALA A 27 2.53 1.54 -14.86
C ALA A 27 2.29 2.95 -15.43
N ALA A 28 3.32 3.80 -15.43
CA ALA A 28 3.26 5.14 -16.01
C ALA A 28 2.88 5.10 -17.50
N LYS A 29 3.48 4.16 -18.26
CA LYS A 29 3.15 3.95 -19.67
C LYS A 29 1.69 3.54 -19.87
N LEU A 30 1.20 2.55 -19.12
CA LEU A 30 -0.18 2.06 -19.25
C LEU A 30 -1.19 3.14 -18.82
N LYS A 31 -0.87 3.94 -17.78
CA LYS A 31 -1.65 5.12 -17.38
C LYS A 31 -1.75 6.14 -18.53
N ALA A 32 -0.64 6.48 -19.14
CA ALA A 32 -0.60 7.41 -20.27
C ALA A 32 -1.33 6.85 -21.50
N ASP A 33 -1.17 5.59 -21.83
CA ASP A 33 -1.85 4.93 -22.95
C ASP A 33 -3.38 4.94 -22.74
N LYS A 34 -3.88 4.64 -21.52
CA LYS A 34 -5.29 4.72 -21.17
C LYS A 34 -5.82 6.15 -21.32
N LYS A 35 -5.12 7.13 -20.75
CA LYS A 35 -5.51 8.54 -20.78
C LYS A 35 -5.60 9.10 -22.22
N ASN A 36 -4.76 8.60 -23.12
CA ASN A 36 -4.71 8.97 -24.52
C ASN A 36 -5.57 8.09 -25.46
N GLY A 37 -6.34 7.13 -24.93
CA GLY A 37 -7.16 6.21 -25.72
C GLY A 37 -6.34 5.25 -26.61
N LYS A 38 -5.08 4.98 -26.26
CA LYS A 38 -4.14 4.13 -27.02
C LYS A 38 -3.84 2.79 -26.32
N GLU A 39 -4.49 2.53 -25.21
CA GLU A 39 -4.28 1.32 -24.44
C GLU A 39 -4.60 0.07 -25.26
N LYS A 40 -3.68 -0.90 -25.26
CA LYS A 40 -3.87 -2.17 -25.95
C LYS A 40 -4.06 -3.27 -24.91
N GLN A 41 -5.06 -4.09 -25.12
CA GLN A 41 -5.36 -5.24 -24.27
C GLN A 41 -4.28 -6.31 -24.41
N LYS A 42 -3.66 -6.68 -23.28
CA LYS A 42 -2.58 -7.67 -23.20
C LYS A 42 -3.03 -8.98 -22.55
N LEU A 43 -4.19 -9.00 -21.90
CA LEU A 43 -4.68 -10.09 -21.09
C LEU A 43 -6.01 -10.66 -21.62
N VAL A 44 -6.26 -10.52 -22.92
CA VAL A 44 -7.46 -11.05 -23.58
C VAL A 44 -7.58 -12.56 -23.34
N GLY A 45 -8.75 -13.00 -22.85
CA GLY A 45 -9.04 -14.39 -22.54
C GLY A 45 -8.50 -14.90 -21.21
N LYS A 46 -7.77 -14.09 -20.44
CA LYS A 46 -7.32 -14.45 -19.10
C LYS A 46 -8.46 -14.38 -18.08
N ASN A 47 -8.45 -15.31 -17.12
CA ASN A 47 -9.38 -15.36 -16.00
C ASN A 47 -8.62 -15.20 -14.69
N ILE A 48 -9.08 -14.32 -13.82
CA ILE A 48 -8.40 -13.94 -12.58
C ILE A 48 -9.33 -14.20 -11.40
N ALA A 49 -8.86 -14.90 -10.37
CA ALA A 49 -9.55 -15.04 -9.09
C ALA A 49 -9.19 -13.88 -8.15
N LEU A 50 -10.18 -13.24 -7.55
CA LEU A 50 -10.00 -12.21 -6.54
C LEU A 50 -10.51 -12.74 -5.19
N ILE A 51 -9.60 -13.15 -4.31
CA ILE A 51 -9.91 -13.69 -2.99
C ILE A 51 -9.86 -12.56 -1.95
N PHE A 52 -10.96 -12.37 -1.22
CA PHE A 52 -11.08 -11.36 -0.18
C PHE A 52 -11.58 -11.98 1.12
N GLU A 53 -10.70 -12.14 2.10
CA GLU A 53 -11.06 -12.43 3.50
C GLU A 53 -11.27 -11.14 4.31
N LYS A 54 -10.66 -10.04 3.85
CA LYS A 54 -10.89 -8.67 4.33
C LYS A 54 -11.43 -7.81 3.20
N ASP A 55 -12.59 -7.22 3.40
CA ASP A 55 -13.24 -6.38 2.39
C ASP A 55 -12.40 -5.15 2.04
N SER A 56 -12.50 -4.73 0.77
CA SER A 56 -11.89 -3.49 0.30
C SER A 56 -12.50 -3.02 -1.02
N THR A 57 -13.12 -1.87 -1.00
CA THR A 57 -13.64 -1.22 -2.22
C THR A 57 -12.52 -0.90 -3.20
N ARG A 58 -11.45 -0.21 -2.73
CA ARG A 58 -10.36 0.25 -3.60
C ARG A 58 -9.57 -0.90 -4.22
N THR A 59 -9.13 -1.87 -3.43
CA THR A 59 -8.38 -3.02 -3.96
C THR A 59 -9.22 -3.82 -4.96
N ARG A 60 -10.49 -4.07 -4.65
CA ARG A 60 -11.40 -4.76 -5.57
C ARG A 60 -11.55 -4.00 -6.87
N CYS A 61 -11.97 -2.75 -6.82
CA CYS A 61 -12.18 -1.93 -8.02
C CYS A 61 -10.88 -1.79 -8.84
N SER A 62 -9.72 -1.64 -8.18
CA SER A 62 -8.44 -1.53 -8.89
C SER A 62 -8.10 -2.79 -9.68
N PHE A 63 -8.27 -3.98 -9.11
CA PHE A 63 -8.05 -5.24 -9.83
C PHE A 63 -9.09 -5.48 -10.92
N GLU A 64 -10.37 -5.27 -10.63
CA GLU A 64 -11.45 -5.46 -11.61
C GLU A 64 -11.29 -4.54 -12.81
N VAL A 65 -11.15 -3.23 -12.59
CA VAL A 65 -11.00 -2.26 -13.69
C VAL A 65 -9.71 -2.49 -14.47
N ALA A 66 -8.59 -2.75 -13.78
CA ALA A 66 -7.33 -3.05 -14.45
C ALA A 66 -7.41 -4.31 -15.32
N ALA A 67 -8.09 -5.37 -14.85
CA ALA A 67 -8.32 -6.59 -15.60
C ALA A 67 -9.21 -6.34 -16.83
N TYR A 68 -10.33 -5.61 -16.67
CA TYR A 68 -11.25 -5.30 -17.77
C TYR A 68 -10.59 -4.40 -18.83
N ASP A 69 -9.83 -3.41 -18.44
CA ASP A 69 -9.05 -2.58 -19.36
C ASP A 69 -8.14 -3.43 -20.25
N GLN A 70 -7.57 -4.50 -19.71
CA GLN A 70 -6.65 -5.40 -20.40
C GLN A 70 -7.32 -6.61 -21.09
N GLY A 71 -8.66 -6.70 -21.05
CA GLY A 71 -9.43 -7.76 -21.71
C GLY A 71 -9.51 -9.06 -20.91
N ALA A 72 -9.12 -9.07 -19.65
CA ALA A 72 -9.27 -10.20 -18.73
C ALA A 72 -10.68 -10.21 -18.11
N ARG A 73 -11.02 -11.34 -17.47
CA ARG A 73 -12.23 -11.52 -16.69
C ARG A 73 -11.87 -11.80 -15.25
N VAL A 74 -12.75 -11.42 -14.32
CA VAL A 74 -12.54 -11.64 -12.89
C VAL A 74 -13.68 -12.44 -12.28
N THR A 75 -13.34 -13.25 -11.26
CA THR A 75 -14.29 -13.90 -10.37
C THR A 75 -13.95 -13.45 -8.94
N TYR A 76 -14.91 -12.79 -8.31
CA TYR A 76 -14.79 -12.36 -6.92
C TYR A 76 -15.19 -13.49 -5.96
N LEU A 77 -14.32 -13.79 -5.01
CA LEU A 77 -14.48 -14.78 -3.95
C LEU A 77 -14.38 -14.06 -2.59
N GLY A 78 -15.53 -13.63 -2.08
CA GLY A 78 -15.61 -12.96 -0.77
C GLY A 78 -15.66 -13.95 0.40
N SER A 79 -15.57 -13.43 1.62
CA SER A 79 -15.63 -14.19 2.87
C SER A 79 -16.96 -14.95 3.07
N SER A 80 -18.06 -14.39 2.57
CA SER A 80 -19.38 -15.02 2.59
C SER A 80 -19.62 -15.78 1.29
N GLY A 81 -19.31 -17.05 1.20
CA GLY A 81 -19.58 -17.88 0.01
C GLY A 81 -18.39 -18.67 -0.49
N SER A 82 -17.24 -18.53 0.14
CA SER A 82 -16.11 -19.41 -0.09
C SER A 82 -15.90 -20.38 1.09
N GLN A 83 -15.32 -21.54 0.82
CA GLN A 83 -14.99 -22.54 1.84
C GLN A 83 -13.50 -22.47 2.24
N ILE A 84 -12.79 -21.45 1.75
CA ILE A 84 -11.34 -21.24 1.91
C ILE A 84 -11.02 -21.12 3.41
N GLY A 85 -10.12 -21.97 3.89
CA GLY A 85 -9.68 -21.98 5.29
C GLY A 85 -10.71 -22.57 6.29
N HIS A 86 -11.92 -22.95 5.84
CA HIS A 86 -12.93 -23.57 6.72
C HIS A 86 -13.03 -25.07 6.52
N LYS A 87 -13.46 -25.50 5.32
CA LYS A 87 -13.63 -26.92 4.96
C LYS A 87 -12.58 -27.39 3.96
N GLU A 88 -11.87 -26.46 3.34
CA GLU A 88 -10.82 -26.74 2.38
C GLU A 88 -9.52 -26.08 2.83
N SER A 89 -8.40 -26.80 2.75
CA SER A 89 -7.10 -26.25 3.08
C SER A 89 -6.69 -25.18 2.05
N ILE A 90 -5.89 -24.19 2.48
CA ILE A 90 -5.33 -23.19 1.55
C ILE A 90 -4.57 -23.84 0.40
N LYS A 91 -3.83 -24.90 0.69
CA LYS A 91 -3.07 -25.70 -0.28
C LYS A 91 -3.96 -26.35 -1.35
N ASP A 92 -5.10 -26.91 -0.95
CA ASP A 92 -6.01 -27.55 -1.90
C ASP A 92 -6.78 -26.49 -2.69
N THR A 93 -7.23 -25.42 -2.04
CA THR A 93 -7.77 -24.25 -2.73
C THR A 93 -6.81 -23.71 -3.79
N ALA A 94 -5.52 -23.55 -3.47
CA ALA A 94 -4.51 -23.10 -4.42
C ALA A 94 -4.44 -24.00 -5.66
N ARG A 95 -4.40 -25.33 -5.45
CA ARG A 95 -4.36 -26.31 -6.54
C ARG A 95 -5.60 -26.30 -7.44
N VAL A 96 -6.77 -26.13 -6.83
CA VAL A 96 -8.04 -26.04 -7.56
C VAL A 96 -8.09 -24.77 -8.38
N LEU A 97 -7.85 -23.61 -7.76
CA LEU A 97 -7.92 -22.32 -8.43
C LEU A 97 -6.84 -22.18 -9.52
N GLY A 98 -5.63 -22.68 -9.29
CA GLY A 98 -4.57 -22.65 -10.28
C GLY A 98 -4.84 -23.49 -11.53
N ARG A 99 -5.85 -24.40 -11.52
CA ARG A 99 -6.31 -25.13 -12.71
C ARG A 99 -7.45 -24.43 -13.44
N MET A 100 -8.09 -23.43 -12.82
CA MET A 100 -9.23 -22.72 -13.36
C MET A 100 -8.88 -21.30 -13.82
N PHE A 101 -7.91 -20.67 -13.13
CA PHE A 101 -7.55 -19.29 -13.33
C PHE A 101 -6.12 -19.13 -13.81
N ASP A 102 -5.83 -18.03 -14.51
CA ASP A 102 -4.50 -17.66 -14.99
C ASP A 102 -3.69 -16.88 -13.95
N GLY A 103 -4.34 -16.31 -12.95
CA GLY A 103 -3.74 -15.57 -11.85
C GLY A 103 -4.69 -15.43 -10.67
N ILE A 104 -4.15 -15.24 -9.47
CA ILE A 104 -4.89 -15.16 -8.22
C ILE A 104 -4.47 -13.91 -7.45
N GLN A 105 -5.42 -13.08 -7.06
CA GLN A 105 -5.21 -12.04 -6.07
C GLN A 105 -5.73 -12.52 -4.70
N TYR A 106 -4.98 -12.22 -3.64
CA TYR A 106 -5.39 -12.48 -2.27
C TYR A 106 -5.32 -11.20 -1.45
N ARG A 107 -6.35 -10.95 -0.65
CA ARG A 107 -6.38 -9.94 0.40
C ARG A 107 -6.98 -10.53 1.66
N GLY A 108 -6.21 -10.59 2.73
CA GLY A 108 -6.65 -11.25 3.96
C GLY A 108 -5.74 -10.99 5.15
N TYR A 109 -5.39 -12.07 5.83
CA TYR A 109 -4.68 -12.05 7.11
C TYR A 109 -3.19 -12.36 6.93
N GLY A 110 -2.73 -13.54 7.34
CA GLY A 110 -1.32 -13.88 7.41
C GLY A 110 -0.61 -13.96 6.05
N GLN A 111 0.66 -13.55 6.03
CA GLN A 111 1.51 -13.62 4.84
C GLN A 111 1.71 -15.07 4.38
N GLU A 112 1.76 -16.03 5.30
CA GLU A 112 1.88 -17.47 5.00
C GLU A 112 0.74 -17.99 4.12
N ILE A 113 -0.44 -17.38 4.16
CA ILE A 113 -1.58 -17.77 3.33
C ILE A 113 -1.29 -17.43 1.86
N VAL A 114 -0.87 -16.20 1.57
CA VAL A 114 -0.59 -15.77 0.21
C VAL A 114 0.66 -16.48 -0.34
N GLU A 115 1.63 -16.79 0.49
CA GLU A 115 2.81 -17.58 0.12
C GLU A 115 2.43 -19.03 -0.22
N THR A 116 1.57 -19.65 0.58
CA THR A 116 1.02 -21.00 0.28
C THR A 116 0.23 -20.99 -1.03
N LEU A 117 -0.60 -19.98 -1.28
CA LEU A 117 -1.28 -19.83 -2.57
C LEU A 117 -0.29 -19.77 -3.73
N ALA A 118 0.79 -18.99 -3.60
CA ALA A 118 1.81 -18.85 -4.63
C ALA A 118 2.58 -20.16 -4.89
N GLU A 119 2.92 -20.88 -3.82
CA GLU A 119 3.68 -22.15 -3.91
C GLU A 119 2.89 -23.25 -4.62
N TYR A 120 1.57 -23.36 -4.36
CA TYR A 120 0.79 -24.52 -4.80
C TYR A 120 -0.17 -24.26 -5.98
N SER A 121 -0.39 -23.01 -6.38
CA SER A 121 -1.33 -22.73 -7.48
C SER A 121 -0.76 -23.00 -8.87
N GLY A 122 0.53 -22.82 -9.08
CA GLY A 122 1.18 -22.91 -10.40
C GLY A 122 0.86 -21.73 -11.32
N VAL A 123 0.25 -20.67 -10.80
CA VAL A 123 -0.03 -19.41 -11.50
C VAL A 123 0.45 -18.22 -10.65
N PRO A 124 0.65 -17.02 -11.23
CA PRO A 124 1.04 -15.85 -10.46
C PRO A 124 0.01 -15.53 -9.37
N VAL A 125 0.50 -15.23 -8.18
CA VAL A 125 -0.30 -14.77 -7.05
C VAL A 125 0.13 -13.36 -6.68
N TRP A 126 -0.85 -12.47 -6.44
CA TRP A 126 -0.62 -11.08 -6.09
C TRP A 126 -1.20 -10.76 -4.71
N ASN A 127 -0.34 -10.22 -3.87
CA ASN A 127 -0.73 -9.77 -2.53
C ASN A 127 -1.45 -8.42 -2.60
N GLY A 128 -2.77 -8.44 -2.44
CA GLY A 128 -3.60 -7.24 -2.36
C GLY A 128 -3.55 -6.56 -0.99
N LEU A 129 -3.21 -7.30 0.07
CA LEU A 129 -2.85 -6.92 1.44
C LEU A 129 -2.81 -8.17 2.32
N THR A 130 -1.80 -8.25 3.18
CA THR A 130 -1.77 -9.11 4.38
C THR A 130 -1.56 -8.25 5.63
N ASP A 131 -1.54 -8.87 6.81
CA ASP A 131 -1.22 -8.16 8.06
C ASP A 131 0.24 -7.67 8.07
N GLU A 132 1.12 -8.35 7.34
CA GLU A 132 2.55 -8.05 7.28
C GLU A 132 2.93 -7.08 6.16
N PHE A 133 2.28 -7.17 4.96
CA PHE A 133 2.68 -6.39 3.79
C PHE A 133 1.51 -5.90 2.93
N HIS A 134 1.71 -4.74 2.29
CA HIS A 134 0.80 -4.16 1.30
C HIS A 134 1.55 -3.66 0.05
N PRO A 135 2.21 -4.56 -0.71
CA PRO A 135 3.11 -4.15 -1.79
C PRO A 135 2.42 -3.39 -2.92
N THR A 136 1.15 -3.69 -3.20
CA THR A 136 0.39 -2.98 -4.25
C THR A 136 0.08 -1.53 -3.88
N GLN A 137 0.03 -1.19 -2.59
CA GLN A 137 -0.09 0.20 -2.14
C GLN A 137 1.21 0.93 -2.40
N LEU A 138 2.34 0.40 -1.94
CA LEU A 138 3.63 1.06 -2.10
C LEU A 138 4.03 1.29 -3.56
N LEU A 139 3.67 0.39 -4.47
CA LEU A 139 3.86 0.65 -5.91
C LEU A 139 3.08 1.90 -6.37
N ALA A 140 1.86 2.10 -5.88
CA ALA A 140 1.06 3.27 -6.20
C ALA A 140 1.64 4.54 -5.57
N ASP A 141 2.08 4.45 -4.32
CA ASP A 141 2.70 5.56 -3.60
C ASP A 141 3.97 6.04 -4.32
N LEU A 142 4.85 5.12 -4.70
CA LEU A 142 6.06 5.42 -5.45
C LEU A 142 5.76 6.07 -6.81
N LEU A 143 4.77 5.56 -7.55
CA LEU A 143 4.35 6.19 -8.81
C LEU A 143 3.81 7.62 -8.58
N THR A 144 3.01 7.80 -7.53
CA THR A 144 2.44 9.11 -7.18
C THR A 144 3.53 10.09 -6.77
N MET A 145 4.50 9.65 -5.99
CA MET A 145 5.65 10.47 -5.62
C MET A 145 6.46 10.93 -6.84
N GLN A 146 6.69 10.05 -7.82
CA GLN A 146 7.36 10.41 -9.07
C GLN A 146 6.56 11.41 -9.91
N GLU A 147 5.24 11.27 -9.94
CA GLU A 147 4.36 12.18 -10.69
C GLU A 147 4.32 13.59 -10.08
N HIS A 148 4.40 13.69 -8.75
CA HIS A 148 4.36 14.98 -8.03
C HIS A 148 5.74 15.64 -7.85
N LEU A 149 6.82 14.89 -8.02
CA LEU A 149 8.21 15.42 -8.04
C LEU A 149 8.95 14.94 -9.29
N PRO A 150 8.51 15.35 -10.48
CA PRO A 150 9.11 14.89 -11.72
C PRO A 150 10.57 15.31 -11.82
N GLY A 151 11.44 14.32 -12.14
CA GLY A 151 12.87 14.52 -12.28
C GLY A 151 13.69 14.42 -11.00
N LYS A 152 13.06 14.31 -9.82
CA LYS A 152 13.73 14.01 -8.55
C LYS A 152 13.87 12.49 -8.41
N ALA A 153 15.09 12.01 -8.17
CA ALA A 153 15.32 10.58 -7.93
C ALA A 153 14.83 10.18 -6.54
N PHE A 154 14.45 8.92 -6.35
CA PHE A 154 13.94 8.46 -5.05
C PHE A 154 14.92 8.68 -3.90
N ASN A 155 16.21 8.48 -4.12
CA ASN A 155 17.26 8.71 -3.12
C ASN A 155 17.50 10.20 -2.80
N GLU A 156 16.80 11.10 -3.46
CA GLU A 156 16.76 12.54 -3.15
C GLU A 156 15.46 12.94 -2.47
N MET A 157 14.45 12.01 -2.38
CA MET A 157 13.16 12.28 -1.77
C MET A 157 13.15 11.85 -0.30
N THR A 158 12.46 12.63 0.52
CA THR A 158 12.21 12.32 1.93
C THR A 158 10.74 12.00 2.15
N LEU A 159 10.45 10.78 2.59
CA LEU A 159 9.13 10.31 2.99
C LEU A 159 9.07 10.15 4.52
N VAL A 160 8.12 10.82 5.15
CA VAL A 160 7.81 10.65 6.56
C VAL A 160 6.54 9.84 6.72
N TYR A 161 6.57 8.80 7.53
CA TYR A 161 5.38 8.11 8.01
C TYR A 161 5.14 8.49 9.46
N SER A 162 3.96 9.05 9.76
CA SER A 162 3.55 9.44 11.11
C SER A 162 2.43 8.53 11.61
N GLY A 163 2.63 7.84 12.74
CA GLY A 163 1.62 6.96 13.32
C GLY A 163 2.13 5.57 13.71
N ASP A 164 1.27 4.54 13.67
CA ASP A 164 1.64 3.17 14.01
C ASP A 164 2.38 2.49 12.85
N ALA A 165 3.69 2.36 12.95
CA ALA A 165 4.52 1.76 11.92
C ALA A 165 4.73 0.24 12.06
N ARG A 166 4.04 -0.43 13.01
CA ARG A 166 4.16 -1.90 13.22
C ARG A 166 3.35 -2.72 12.22
N ASN A 167 2.50 -2.08 11.44
CA ASN A 167 1.58 -2.71 10.50
C ASN A 167 2.19 -2.94 9.11
N ASN A 168 1.37 -3.46 8.20
CA ASN A 168 1.77 -3.74 6.82
C ASN A 168 2.29 -2.52 6.06
N MET A 169 1.78 -1.30 6.34
CA MET A 169 2.26 -0.09 5.69
C MET A 169 3.67 0.27 6.14
N GLY A 170 3.94 0.26 7.46
CA GLY A 170 5.28 0.49 7.98
C GLY A 170 6.31 -0.51 7.44
N ASN A 171 5.96 -1.80 7.44
CA ASN A 171 6.82 -2.85 6.90
C ASN A 171 7.07 -2.67 5.38
N SER A 172 6.02 -2.39 4.62
CA SER A 172 6.16 -2.21 3.17
C SER A 172 6.91 -0.93 2.80
N MET A 173 6.82 0.13 3.61
CA MET A 173 7.63 1.34 3.43
C MET A 173 9.12 1.08 3.68
N LEU A 174 9.46 0.25 4.68
CA LEU A 174 10.85 -0.19 4.89
C LEU A 174 11.39 -0.90 3.65
N GLU A 175 10.62 -1.81 3.06
CA GLU A 175 11.00 -2.51 1.83
C GLU A 175 11.14 -1.55 0.63
N ALA A 176 10.21 -0.59 0.49
CA ALA A 176 10.29 0.42 -0.56
C ALA A 176 11.54 1.28 -0.42
N ALA A 177 11.85 1.76 0.78
CA ALA A 177 13.07 2.53 1.04
C ALA A 177 14.34 1.70 0.80
N ALA A 178 14.34 0.42 1.18
CA ALA A 178 15.45 -0.50 0.93
C ALA A 178 15.79 -0.60 -0.56
N LEU A 179 14.76 -0.71 -1.43
CA LEU A 179 14.95 -0.88 -2.87
C LEU A 179 15.22 0.43 -3.61
N THR A 180 14.63 1.53 -3.19
CA THR A 180 14.67 2.80 -3.91
C THR A 180 15.74 3.77 -3.42
N GLY A 181 16.25 3.56 -2.20
CA GLY A 181 17.15 4.52 -1.55
C GLY A 181 16.44 5.78 -1.03
N LEU A 182 15.12 5.75 -0.82
CA LEU A 182 14.37 6.83 -0.16
C LEU A 182 14.96 7.15 1.23
N ASP A 183 14.98 8.44 1.63
CA ASP A 183 15.11 8.83 3.03
C ASP A 183 13.75 8.64 3.71
N LEU A 184 13.57 7.47 4.32
CA LEU A 184 12.36 7.11 5.06
C LEU A 184 12.53 7.45 6.54
N ARG A 185 11.57 8.19 7.10
CA ARG A 185 11.53 8.50 8.52
C ARG A 185 10.22 8.04 9.13
N LEU A 186 10.31 7.09 10.07
CA LEU A 186 9.17 6.60 10.84
C LEU A 186 9.09 7.43 12.13
N VAL A 187 8.14 8.36 12.15
CA VAL A 187 7.88 9.29 13.25
C VAL A 187 6.74 8.71 14.08
N ALA A 188 7.10 8.01 15.15
CA ALA A 188 6.17 7.21 15.93
C ALA A 188 6.69 6.98 17.35
N PRO A 189 5.80 6.73 18.34
CA PRO A 189 6.20 6.22 19.64
C PRO A 189 7.03 4.94 19.46
N LYS A 190 8.06 4.75 20.27
CA LYS A 190 8.92 3.57 20.21
C LYS A 190 8.14 2.24 20.27
N ALA A 191 7.02 2.22 20.99
CA ALA A 191 6.12 1.08 21.07
C ALA A 191 5.42 0.76 19.72
N CYS A 192 5.44 1.69 18.76
CA CYS A 192 4.86 1.58 17.43
C CYS A 192 5.91 1.39 16.32
N TRP A 193 7.15 1.09 16.66
CA TRP A 193 8.19 0.82 15.68
C TRP A 193 8.08 -0.61 15.11
N PRO A 194 8.44 -0.83 13.86
CA PRO A 194 8.48 -2.16 13.25
C PRO A 194 9.48 -3.09 13.95
N GLN A 195 9.44 -4.37 13.58
CA GLN A 195 10.38 -5.35 14.11
C GLN A 195 11.83 -5.00 13.77
N ALA A 196 12.71 -5.03 14.77
CA ALA A 196 14.12 -4.62 14.65
C ALA A 196 14.90 -5.39 13.56
N ALA A 197 14.57 -6.65 13.33
CA ALA A 197 15.21 -7.46 12.29
C ALA A 197 14.95 -6.89 10.88
N LEU A 198 13.68 -6.57 10.58
CA LEU A 198 13.30 -5.98 9.29
C LEU A 198 13.90 -4.58 9.12
N VAL A 199 13.88 -3.76 10.18
CA VAL A 199 14.52 -2.43 10.16
C VAL A 199 16.01 -2.54 9.85
N THR A 200 16.71 -3.48 10.47
CA THR A 200 18.15 -3.69 10.26
C THR A 200 18.46 -4.10 8.82
N GLU A 201 17.72 -5.06 8.29
CA GLU A 201 17.87 -5.55 6.92
C GLU A 201 17.61 -4.42 5.91
N CYS A 202 16.46 -3.76 6.01
CA CYS A 202 16.07 -2.69 5.09
C CYS A 202 17.01 -1.48 5.18
N SER A 203 17.48 -1.11 6.38
CA SER A 203 18.45 -0.01 6.55
C SER A 203 19.78 -0.27 5.87
N ALA A 204 20.26 -1.51 5.93
CA ALA A 204 21.50 -1.91 5.25
C ALA A 204 21.35 -1.82 3.71
N MET A 205 20.19 -2.20 3.18
CA MET A 205 19.90 -2.11 1.75
C MET A 205 19.68 -0.66 1.30
N ALA A 206 18.88 0.12 2.03
CA ALA A 206 18.63 1.53 1.74
C ALA A 206 19.95 2.33 1.64
N LYS A 207 20.86 2.10 2.57
CA LYS A 207 22.19 2.74 2.56
C LYS A 207 22.99 2.40 1.30
N LYS A 208 22.93 1.16 0.81
CA LYS A 208 23.60 0.77 -0.45
C LYS A 208 23.02 1.49 -1.66
N ASN A 209 21.72 1.79 -1.62
CA ASN A 209 20.98 2.49 -2.67
C ASN A 209 20.97 4.02 -2.50
N GLY A 210 21.79 4.56 -1.57
CA GLY A 210 21.98 6.00 -1.38
C GLY A 210 20.96 6.67 -0.46
N GLY A 211 20.11 5.90 0.24
CA GLY A 211 19.09 6.40 1.15
C GLY A 211 19.37 6.13 2.62
N ALA A 212 18.36 6.39 3.44
CA ALA A 212 18.41 6.17 4.88
C ALA A 212 17.05 5.75 5.44
N ILE A 213 17.08 5.05 6.58
CA ILE A 213 15.88 4.75 7.37
C ILE A 213 16.12 5.25 8.79
N THR A 214 15.25 6.15 9.26
CA THR A 214 15.34 6.76 10.60
C THR A 214 14.06 6.47 11.38
N LEU A 215 14.17 6.03 12.62
CA LEU A 215 13.08 5.89 13.56
C LEU A 215 13.25 6.94 14.66
N THR A 216 12.21 7.73 14.92
CA THR A 216 12.26 8.80 15.93
C THR A 216 10.92 9.03 16.59
N GLU A 217 10.95 9.42 17.86
CA GLU A 217 9.78 9.93 18.58
C GLU A 217 9.68 11.46 18.49
N ASP A 218 10.75 12.14 18.07
CA ASP A 218 10.78 13.60 17.91
C ASP A 218 10.16 14.01 16.56
N ILE A 219 8.94 14.55 16.64
CA ILE A 219 8.16 14.99 15.48
C ILE A 219 8.90 16.10 14.72
N ALA A 220 9.37 17.12 15.43
CA ALA A 220 9.94 18.30 14.77
C ALA A 220 11.20 17.99 13.96
N SER A 221 12.09 17.16 14.49
CA SER A 221 13.27 16.73 13.75
C SER A 221 12.93 15.71 12.67
N GLY A 222 11.97 14.82 12.95
CA GLY A 222 11.57 13.78 12.02
C GLY A 222 10.94 14.30 10.73
N VAL A 223 10.08 15.32 10.81
CA VAL A 223 9.39 15.86 9.64
C VAL A 223 10.18 16.93 8.88
N LYS A 224 11.28 17.45 9.46
CA LYS A 224 12.03 18.56 8.87
C LYS A 224 12.54 18.25 7.47
N GLY A 225 12.19 19.09 6.50
CA GLY A 225 12.60 18.95 5.10
C GLY A 225 11.89 17.86 4.33
N ALA A 226 10.81 17.26 4.88
CA ALA A 226 10.06 16.21 4.20
C ALA A 226 9.46 16.71 2.88
N ASP A 227 9.51 15.85 1.86
CA ASP A 227 8.79 16.03 0.61
C ASP A 227 7.35 15.50 0.72
N PHE A 228 7.20 14.41 1.47
CA PHE A 228 5.92 13.73 1.68
C PHE A 228 5.72 13.39 3.15
N ILE A 229 4.49 13.59 3.65
CA ILE A 229 4.01 13.06 4.93
C ILE A 229 2.91 12.06 4.63
N TYR A 230 3.04 10.87 5.19
CA TYR A 230 2.12 9.75 5.08
C TYR A 230 1.56 9.39 6.44
N THR A 231 0.29 9.04 6.52
CA THR A 231 -0.29 8.37 7.69
C THR A 231 -1.29 7.30 7.27
N ASP A 232 -1.69 6.48 8.22
CA ASP A 232 -2.72 5.45 8.07
C ASP A 232 -3.59 5.44 9.33
N VAL A 233 -4.74 4.81 9.25
CA VAL A 233 -5.65 4.67 10.40
C VAL A 233 -4.93 4.11 11.62
N TRP A 234 -5.17 4.71 12.79
CA TRP A 234 -4.55 4.25 14.03
C TRP A 234 -5.08 2.90 14.52
N VAL A 235 -6.28 2.56 14.11
CA VAL A 235 -6.94 1.30 14.46
C VAL A 235 -7.52 0.68 13.22
N SER A 236 -7.12 -0.55 12.92
CA SER A 236 -7.61 -1.30 11.77
C SER A 236 -9.07 -1.72 11.95
N MET A 237 -9.82 -1.78 10.84
CA MET A 237 -11.19 -2.27 10.86
C MET A 237 -11.27 -3.68 11.45
N GLY A 238 -12.17 -3.86 12.45
CA GLY A 238 -12.39 -5.13 13.14
C GLY A 238 -11.58 -5.31 14.42
N GLU A 239 -10.72 -4.37 14.81
CA GLU A 239 -10.06 -4.41 16.13
C GLU A 239 -11.06 -4.12 17.27
N PRO A 240 -10.88 -4.74 18.47
CA PRO A 240 -11.73 -4.52 19.63
C PRO A 240 -11.73 -3.07 20.10
N LYS A 241 -12.87 -2.61 20.66
CA LYS A 241 -13.02 -1.23 21.15
C LYS A 241 -11.98 -0.81 22.17
N GLU A 242 -11.55 -1.73 23.01
CA GLU A 242 -10.56 -1.48 24.07
C GLU A 242 -9.24 -0.98 23.51
N LYS A 243 -8.90 -1.41 22.29
CA LYS A 243 -7.69 -0.95 21.60
C LYS A 243 -7.76 0.48 21.09
N TRP A 244 -8.97 1.02 20.87
CA TRP A 244 -9.13 2.38 20.38
C TRP A 244 -8.61 3.41 21.39
N ALA A 245 -9.02 3.31 22.65
CA ALA A 245 -8.58 4.24 23.70
C ALA A 245 -7.04 4.23 23.86
N GLU A 246 -6.44 3.04 23.89
CA GLU A 246 -4.99 2.87 24.00
C GLU A 246 -4.26 3.50 22.81
N ARG A 247 -4.72 3.21 21.59
CA ARG A 247 -4.08 3.71 20.35
C ARG A 247 -4.22 5.22 20.23
N ILE A 248 -5.40 5.78 20.51
CA ILE A 248 -5.64 7.21 20.46
C ILE A 248 -4.74 7.92 21.49
N ALA A 249 -4.67 7.42 22.74
CA ALA A 249 -3.80 8.01 23.76
C ALA A 249 -2.32 8.00 23.33
N LEU A 250 -1.88 6.94 22.65
CA LEU A 250 -0.49 6.76 22.21
C LEU A 250 -0.14 7.62 20.99
N LEU A 251 -1.09 7.81 20.06
CA LEU A 251 -0.82 8.37 18.74
C LEU A 251 -1.33 9.80 18.55
N ARG A 252 -2.08 10.35 19.51
CA ARG A 252 -2.72 11.66 19.40
C ARG A 252 -1.76 12.80 19.01
N ASP A 253 -0.54 12.78 19.55
CA ASP A 253 0.46 13.81 19.26
C ASP A 253 1.06 13.63 17.83
N TYR A 254 0.87 12.47 17.22
CA TYR A 254 1.35 12.12 15.87
C TYR A 254 0.30 12.34 14.77
N GLN A 255 -0.82 13.01 15.10
CA GLN A 255 -1.82 13.40 14.11
C GLN A 255 -1.19 14.31 13.05
N VAL A 256 -1.44 14.02 11.78
CA VAL A 256 -1.04 14.92 10.71
C VAL A 256 -2.01 16.10 10.64
N ASN A 257 -1.51 17.28 10.98
CA ASN A 257 -2.24 18.53 11.02
C ASN A 257 -1.41 19.65 10.41
N SER A 258 -2.01 20.85 10.27
CA SER A 258 -1.33 22.01 9.67
C SER A 258 -0.03 22.40 10.40
N GLN A 259 0.05 22.17 11.71
CA GLN A 259 1.27 22.42 12.47
C GLN A 259 2.38 21.45 12.05
N MET A 260 2.09 20.13 11.95
CA MET A 260 3.06 19.14 11.50
C MET A 260 3.52 19.42 10.06
N MET A 261 2.59 19.77 9.16
CA MET A 261 2.92 20.17 7.79
C MET A 261 3.86 21.39 7.77
N ALA A 262 3.60 22.40 8.60
CA ALA A 262 4.44 23.60 8.72
C ALA A 262 5.84 23.30 9.28
N LEU A 263 5.96 22.37 10.24
CA LEU A 263 7.24 21.94 10.82
C LEU A 263 8.21 21.34 9.81
N THR A 264 7.73 20.87 8.66
CA THR A 264 8.61 20.44 7.56
C THR A 264 9.49 21.55 7.05
N GLY A 265 9.05 22.80 7.11
CA GLY A 265 9.70 23.95 6.47
C GLY A 265 9.66 23.90 4.94
N ASN A 266 8.97 22.93 4.35
CA ASN A 266 8.82 22.76 2.91
C ASN A 266 7.40 23.19 2.46
N PRO A 267 7.23 24.32 1.78
CA PRO A 267 5.91 24.78 1.34
C PRO A 267 5.30 23.90 0.24
N GLN A 268 6.06 23.00 -0.34
CA GLN A 268 5.60 22.07 -1.38
C GLN A 268 5.34 20.65 -0.84
N VAL A 269 5.45 20.43 0.47
CA VAL A 269 5.20 19.12 1.08
C VAL A 269 3.82 18.59 0.69
N LYS A 270 3.75 17.30 0.36
CA LYS A 270 2.51 16.61 0.00
C LYS A 270 2.07 15.65 1.09
N PHE A 271 0.76 15.45 1.17
CA PHE A 271 0.14 14.52 2.09
C PHE A 271 -0.38 13.28 1.34
N LEU A 272 -0.10 12.10 1.86
CA LEU A 272 -0.47 10.78 1.35
C LEU A 272 -1.22 9.98 2.42
N HIS A 273 -2.14 9.12 2.00
CA HIS A 273 -2.89 8.20 2.85
C HIS A 273 -3.51 7.09 2.02
N CYS A 274 -3.33 5.82 2.39
CA CYS A 274 -3.86 4.67 1.64
C CYS A 274 -5.39 4.56 1.61
N LEU A 275 -6.09 5.35 2.43
CA LEU A 275 -7.54 5.35 2.59
C LEU A 275 -8.11 3.98 3.08
N PRO A 276 -9.21 3.99 3.85
CA PRO A 276 -10.02 5.14 4.27
C PRO A 276 -9.32 5.98 5.34
N ALA A 277 -9.66 7.25 5.44
CA ALA A 277 -9.16 8.15 6.47
C ALA A 277 -10.30 8.60 7.41
N PHE A 278 -9.97 8.79 8.69
CA PHE A 278 -10.87 9.42 9.64
C PHE A 278 -10.48 10.89 9.82
N HIS A 279 -10.81 11.71 8.82
CA HIS A 279 -10.49 13.15 8.81
C HIS A 279 -11.68 14.04 9.21
N ASP A 280 -12.91 13.49 9.16
CA ASP A 280 -14.16 14.19 9.45
C ASP A 280 -15.14 13.35 10.28
N ASP A 281 -16.32 13.93 10.55
CA ASP A 281 -17.42 13.32 11.28
C ASP A 281 -18.54 12.80 10.35
N GLU A 282 -18.32 12.70 9.02
CA GLU A 282 -19.37 12.35 8.06
C GLU A 282 -19.68 10.86 8.07
N THR A 283 -18.70 10.00 8.43
CA THR A 283 -18.95 8.57 8.53
C THR A 283 -19.58 8.19 9.87
N THR A 284 -20.38 7.12 9.89
CA THR A 284 -21.02 6.62 11.14
C THR A 284 -19.97 6.30 12.21
N LEU A 285 -18.84 5.69 11.82
CA LEU A 285 -17.79 5.33 12.76
C LEU A 285 -16.96 6.55 13.17
N GLY A 286 -16.61 7.44 12.22
CA GLY A 286 -15.90 8.68 12.49
C GLY A 286 -16.62 9.56 13.50
N ARG A 287 -17.93 9.80 13.31
CA ARG A 287 -18.77 10.55 14.24
C ARG A 287 -18.78 9.95 15.63
N LYS A 288 -18.96 8.64 15.73
CA LYS A 288 -18.97 7.96 17.03
C LYS A 288 -17.64 8.09 17.75
N MET A 289 -16.51 7.98 17.04
CA MET A 289 -15.18 8.12 17.62
C MET A 289 -14.88 9.56 17.99
N ALA A 290 -15.31 10.53 17.17
CA ALA A 290 -15.19 11.94 17.46
C ALA A 290 -15.92 12.32 18.76
N GLU A 291 -17.16 11.83 18.95
CA GLU A 291 -17.95 12.04 20.16
C GLU A 291 -17.33 11.36 21.40
N GLU A 292 -16.92 10.06 21.26
CA GLU A 292 -16.41 9.26 22.37
C GLU A 292 -15.03 9.74 22.88
N TYR A 293 -14.16 10.21 21.96
CA TYR A 293 -12.76 10.57 22.26
C TYR A 293 -12.45 12.07 22.12
N SER A 294 -13.45 12.90 21.84
CA SER A 294 -13.28 14.36 21.61
C SER A 294 -12.26 14.66 20.49
N LEU A 295 -12.39 13.95 19.35
CA LEU A 295 -11.52 14.06 18.17
C LEU A 295 -12.29 14.69 16.99
N HIS A 296 -13.00 15.79 17.26
CA HIS A 296 -13.68 16.53 16.21
C HIS A 296 -12.68 17.15 15.22
N GLY A 297 -12.92 16.96 13.92
CA GLY A 297 -12.03 17.47 12.87
C GLY A 297 -10.89 16.54 12.49
N GLY A 298 -11.00 15.25 12.83
CA GLY A 298 -10.11 14.19 12.36
C GLY A 298 -9.37 13.41 13.44
N MET A 299 -8.99 12.20 13.12
CA MET A 299 -8.25 11.29 14.01
C MET A 299 -6.76 11.27 13.65
N GLU A 300 -6.36 10.48 12.65
CA GLU A 300 -4.97 10.39 12.20
C GLU A 300 -4.52 11.57 11.34
N VAL A 301 -5.46 12.25 10.72
CA VAL A 301 -5.26 13.46 9.93
C VAL A 301 -6.42 14.41 10.15
N THR A 302 -6.15 15.73 10.15
CA THR A 302 -7.21 16.73 10.20
C THR A 302 -7.85 16.95 8.84
N ASP A 303 -9.15 17.32 8.85
CA ASP A 303 -9.90 17.64 7.63
C ASP A 303 -9.21 18.79 6.85
N GLU A 304 -8.68 19.78 7.57
CA GLU A 304 -7.92 20.88 6.95
C GLU A 304 -6.74 20.42 6.09
N VAL A 305 -6.00 19.40 6.52
CA VAL A 305 -4.88 18.84 5.73
C VAL A 305 -5.42 17.95 4.63
N PHE A 306 -6.39 17.10 4.95
CA PHE A 306 -6.96 16.13 4.01
C PHE A 306 -7.59 16.80 2.79
N GLU A 307 -8.32 17.91 2.97
CA GLU A 307 -8.97 18.68 1.91
C GLU A 307 -8.07 19.78 1.30
N SER A 308 -6.83 19.91 1.75
CA SER A 308 -5.90 20.93 1.24
C SER A 308 -5.33 20.58 -0.12
N ALA A 309 -4.75 21.59 -0.80
CA ALA A 309 -3.97 21.39 -2.03
C ALA A 309 -2.67 20.58 -1.85
N ALA A 310 -2.26 20.32 -0.61
CA ALA A 310 -1.15 19.43 -0.30
C ALA A 310 -1.55 17.95 -0.39
N SER A 311 -2.83 17.63 -0.20
CA SER A 311 -3.34 16.26 -0.25
C SER A 311 -3.36 15.73 -1.69
N ILE A 312 -2.74 14.56 -1.87
CA ILE A 312 -2.68 13.86 -3.17
C ILE A 312 -3.21 12.43 -3.05
N VAL A 313 -4.03 12.18 -2.02
CA VAL A 313 -4.57 10.87 -1.68
C VAL A 313 -5.45 10.25 -2.80
N PHE A 314 -6.12 11.08 -3.60
CA PHE A 314 -6.95 10.57 -4.69
C PHE A 314 -6.14 10.23 -5.94
N ASP A 315 -5.03 10.94 -6.21
CA ASP A 315 -4.06 10.55 -7.24
C ASP A 315 -3.38 9.23 -6.86
N GLU A 316 -3.03 9.07 -5.58
CA GLU A 316 -2.52 7.83 -5.00
C GLU A 316 -3.52 6.68 -5.17
N ALA A 317 -4.79 6.90 -4.84
CA ALA A 317 -5.85 5.90 -4.99
C ALA A 317 -6.07 5.50 -6.47
N GLU A 318 -6.02 6.46 -7.41
CA GLU A 318 -6.09 6.17 -8.85
C GLU A 318 -4.89 5.32 -9.29
N ASN A 319 -3.69 5.65 -8.82
CA ASN A 319 -2.47 4.95 -9.19
C ASN A 319 -2.45 3.48 -8.77
N ARG A 320 -3.25 3.09 -7.76
CA ARG A 320 -3.47 1.68 -7.41
C ARG A 320 -3.92 0.84 -8.61
N MET A 321 -4.87 1.36 -9.39
CA MET A 321 -5.36 0.67 -10.58
C MET A 321 -4.25 0.54 -11.65
N HIS A 322 -3.47 1.58 -11.86
CA HIS A 322 -2.43 1.58 -12.89
C HIS A 322 -1.24 0.68 -12.54
N THR A 323 -0.81 0.68 -11.30
CA THR A 323 0.30 -0.18 -10.84
C THR A 323 -0.11 -1.65 -10.75
N ILE A 324 -1.31 -1.95 -10.27
CA ILE A 324 -1.89 -3.30 -10.30
C ILE A 324 -2.01 -3.81 -11.73
N LYS A 325 -2.45 -2.96 -12.68
CA LYS A 325 -2.48 -3.29 -14.11
C LYS A 325 -1.10 -3.67 -14.61
N ALA A 326 -0.07 -2.90 -14.25
CA ALA A 326 1.30 -3.19 -14.66
C ALA A 326 1.79 -4.54 -14.11
N VAL A 327 1.52 -4.84 -12.83
CA VAL A 327 1.86 -6.14 -12.23
C VAL A 327 1.17 -7.29 -12.96
N MET A 328 -0.14 -7.19 -13.21
CA MET A 328 -0.87 -8.23 -13.94
C MET A 328 -0.35 -8.41 -15.37
N VAL A 329 -0.10 -7.33 -16.10
CA VAL A 329 0.45 -7.38 -17.47
C VAL A 329 1.84 -7.98 -17.46
N ALA A 330 2.72 -7.55 -16.57
CA ALA A 330 4.09 -8.05 -16.49
C ALA A 330 4.15 -9.57 -16.19
N THR A 331 3.27 -10.04 -15.31
CA THR A 331 3.30 -11.44 -14.84
C THR A 331 2.49 -12.41 -15.70
N LEU A 332 1.50 -11.95 -16.47
CA LEU A 332 0.62 -12.80 -17.31
C LEU A 332 0.88 -12.69 -18.81
N SER A 333 1.47 -11.61 -19.31
CA SER A 333 1.81 -11.52 -20.74
C SER A 333 3.22 -12.05 -21.02
N LYS A 334 3.35 -12.79 -22.13
CA LYS A 334 4.64 -13.32 -22.61
C LYS A 334 5.44 -12.28 -23.37
#